data_eb540d7182ae90025d5c8d240792d02b
#
_entry.id   eb540d7182ae90025d5c8d240792d02b
#
_cell.length_a   1.000
_cell.length_b   1.000
_cell.length_c   1.000
_cell.angle_alpha   90.00
_cell.angle_beta   90.00
_cell.angle_gamma   90.00
#
_symmetry.space_group_name_H-M   'P 1'
#
loop_
_entity.id
_entity.type
_entity.pdbx_description
1 polymer ?
#
loop_
_entity_poly.entity_id
_entity_poly.type
_entity_poly.pdbx_seq_one_letter_code
_entity_poly.pdbx_strand_id
1 'polypeptide(L)'
;HTRALATLPTLATEFQTAHPFKHVVIDGLFENDFLQCVAEAFYPVGDSRWYQFHNVREVKLAIGDETHFPPIIRNFMRELNSKTFLEKLSALTGIAGLIPDPYMIGGGMHCIPRGGKLAIHADFNKHPIMNVDRRLNLLLYLNRDWRESYGGCLELWDKSMEHCSKRVLPIFN
;
A
#
# COMPACT_ATOMS: atom_id res chain seq x y z
N HIS A 1 0.70 5.34 17.85
CA HIS A 1 -0.41 4.62 18.49
C HIS A 1 -1.42 4.21 17.43
N THR A 2 -1.61 2.92 17.24
CA THR A 2 -2.56 2.36 16.25
C THR A 2 -3.94 2.27 16.89
N ARG A 3 -4.92 2.98 16.35
CA ARG A 3 -6.31 3.00 16.86
C ARG A 3 -7.04 1.66 16.67
N ALA A 4 -6.64 0.87 15.69
CA ALA A 4 -7.35 -0.35 15.24
C ALA A 4 -7.18 -1.60 16.13
N LEU A 5 -6.42 -1.57 17.21
CA LEU A 5 -6.11 -2.79 17.99
C LEU A 5 -7.31 -3.38 18.75
N ALA A 6 -8.35 -2.59 19.03
CA ALA A 6 -9.56 -3.09 19.71
C ALA A 6 -10.45 -3.96 18.80
N THR A 7 -10.24 -3.93 17.49
CA THR A 7 -11.06 -4.62 16.48
C THR A 7 -10.31 -5.73 15.74
N LEU A 8 -9.14 -6.13 16.22
CA LEU A 8 -8.29 -7.11 15.52
C LEU A 8 -8.99 -8.44 15.18
N PRO A 9 -9.81 -9.05 16.06
CA PRO A 9 -10.53 -10.28 15.72
C PRO A 9 -11.52 -10.10 14.56
N THR A 10 -12.23 -8.97 14.54
CA THR A 10 -13.18 -8.64 13.46
C THR A 10 -12.45 -8.46 12.14
N LEU A 11 -11.37 -7.66 12.11
CA LEU A 11 -10.55 -7.45 10.93
C LEU A 11 -9.92 -8.75 10.40
N ALA A 12 -9.50 -9.63 11.31
CA ALA A 12 -8.95 -10.93 10.94
C ALA A 12 -10.02 -11.81 10.25
N THR A 13 -11.25 -11.81 10.76
CA THR A 13 -12.38 -12.52 10.13
C THR A 13 -12.68 -11.94 8.76
N GLU A 14 -12.77 -10.61 8.65
CA GLU A 14 -12.97 -9.93 7.37
C GLU A 14 -11.89 -10.30 6.35
N PHE A 15 -10.62 -10.27 6.76
CA PHE A 15 -9.50 -10.66 5.90
C PHE A 15 -9.64 -12.09 5.38
N GLN A 16 -9.99 -13.04 6.27
CA GLN A 16 -10.06 -14.46 5.89
C GLN A 16 -11.23 -14.78 4.96
N THR A 17 -12.35 -14.06 5.07
CA THR A 17 -13.59 -14.30 4.34
C THR A 17 -13.78 -13.39 3.11
N ALA A 18 -12.87 -12.46 2.88
CA ALA A 18 -12.97 -11.48 1.80
C ALA A 18 -12.89 -12.11 0.40
N HIS A 19 -13.66 -11.57 -0.52
CA HIS A 19 -13.68 -11.91 -1.93
C HIS A 19 -13.24 -10.69 -2.77
N PRO A 20 -12.56 -10.90 -3.91
CA PRO A 20 -12.28 -12.16 -4.63
C PRO A 20 -11.06 -12.95 -4.09
N PHE A 21 -10.31 -12.35 -3.19
CA PHE A 21 -9.17 -12.95 -2.47
C PHE A 21 -9.03 -12.27 -1.10
N LYS A 22 -8.22 -12.84 -0.23
CA LYS A 22 -8.01 -12.32 1.13
C LYS A 22 -7.49 -10.88 1.10
N HIS A 23 -8.24 -9.98 1.67
CA HIS A 23 -7.90 -8.57 1.86
C HIS A 23 -8.73 -7.97 2.99
N VAL A 24 -8.31 -6.83 3.49
CA VAL A 24 -9.07 -6.00 4.43
C VAL A 24 -8.79 -4.53 4.15
N VAL A 25 -9.78 -3.69 4.29
CA VAL A 25 -9.64 -2.23 4.24
C VAL A 25 -9.79 -1.71 5.67
N ILE A 26 -8.86 -0.90 6.10
CA ILE A 26 -8.83 -0.37 7.46
C ILE A 26 -8.74 1.15 7.38
N ASP A 27 -9.80 1.83 7.75
CA ASP A 27 -9.82 3.29 7.83
C ASP A 27 -9.40 3.74 9.23
N GLY A 28 -8.65 4.83 9.32
CA GLY A 28 -8.20 5.41 10.59
C GLY A 28 -7.16 4.55 11.33
N LEU A 29 -6.30 3.84 10.61
CA LEU A 29 -5.27 2.97 11.20
C LEU A 29 -4.22 3.74 12.00
N PHE A 30 -3.86 4.93 11.55
CA PHE A 30 -2.82 5.77 12.15
C PHE A 30 -3.41 7.09 12.67
N GLU A 31 -2.61 7.83 13.44
CA GLU A 31 -2.99 9.17 13.87
C GLU A 31 -2.96 10.14 12.68
N ASN A 32 -4.05 10.89 12.49
CA ASN A 32 -4.23 11.77 11.34
C ASN A 32 -3.17 12.88 11.26
N ASP A 33 -2.82 13.49 12.39
CA ASP A 33 -1.82 14.57 12.43
C ASP A 33 -0.44 14.07 11.99
N PHE A 34 -0.08 12.84 12.41
CA PHE A 34 1.15 12.22 11.96
C PHE A 34 1.14 11.93 10.46
N LEU A 35 0.07 11.32 9.95
CA LEU A 35 -0.05 11.04 8.52
C LEU A 35 -0.13 12.30 7.67
N GLN A 36 -0.64 13.39 8.24
CA GLN A 36 -0.57 14.71 7.61
C GLN A 36 0.87 15.11 7.33
N CYS A 37 1.74 15.03 8.33
CA CYS A 37 3.17 15.34 8.16
C CYS A 37 3.84 14.40 7.15
N VAL A 38 3.43 13.11 7.10
CA VAL A 38 3.90 12.16 6.11
C VAL A 38 3.47 12.57 4.69
N ALA A 39 2.20 12.95 4.51
CA ALA A 39 1.68 13.38 3.20
C ALA A 39 2.34 14.68 2.71
N GLU A 40 2.54 15.65 3.61
CA GLU A 40 3.20 16.93 3.29
C GLU A 40 4.68 16.78 2.93
N ALA A 41 5.30 15.68 3.36
CA ALA A 41 6.69 15.38 3.03
C ALA A 41 6.86 14.77 1.63
N PHE A 42 5.79 14.42 0.91
CA PHE A 42 5.89 13.93 -0.47
C PHE A 42 6.45 15.02 -1.38
N TYR A 43 7.31 14.60 -2.30
CA TYR A 43 7.87 15.49 -3.29
C TYR A 43 6.83 15.95 -4.33
N PRO A 44 6.94 17.18 -4.86
CA PRO A 44 6.12 17.60 -5.99
C PRO A 44 6.27 16.68 -7.21
N VAL A 45 5.23 16.55 -8.02
CA VAL A 45 5.20 15.67 -9.22
C VAL A 45 6.38 15.92 -10.18
N GLY A 46 6.89 17.14 -10.27
CA GLY A 46 8.03 17.51 -11.13
C GLY A 46 9.42 17.30 -10.53
N ASP A 47 9.51 16.75 -9.32
CA ASP A 47 10.80 16.54 -8.66
C ASP A 47 11.63 15.46 -9.37
N SER A 48 12.95 15.70 -9.53
CA SER A 48 13.86 14.82 -10.25
C SER A 48 14.14 13.48 -9.57
N ARG A 49 13.77 13.34 -8.29
CA ARG A 49 13.91 12.09 -7.53
C ARG A 49 12.90 11.03 -7.93
N TRP A 50 11.80 11.41 -8.58
CA TRP A 50 10.81 10.46 -9.06
C TRP A 50 11.33 9.66 -10.25
N TYR A 51 11.30 8.35 -10.15
CA TYR A 51 11.36 7.47 -11.32
C TYR A 51 9.99 7.50 -12.02
N GLN A 52 10.00 7.77 -13.33
CA GLN A 52 8.79 7.93 -14.11
C GLN A 52 8.49 6.66 -14.91
N PHE A 53 7.34 6.06 -14.67
CA PHE A 53 6.78 5.03 -15.52
C PHE A 53 5.85 5.67 -16.53
N HIS A 54 6.10 5.48 -17.80
CA HIS A 54 5.27 6.01 -18.88
C HIS A 54 5.18 4.98 -20.01
N ASN A 55 4.19 4.08 -19.90
CA ASN A 55 3.94 3.05 -20.90
C ASN A 55 2.44 2.75 -21.00
N VAL A 56 2.07 1.80 -21.86
CA VAL A 56 0.65 1.46 -22.13
C VAL A 56 -0.08 0.93 -20.88
N ARG A 57 0.63 0.36 -19.90
CA ARG A 57 0.06 -0.23 -18.69
C ARG A 57 0.05 0.73 -17.51
N GLU A 58 1.01 1.64 -17.44
CA GLU A 58 1.17 2.51 -16.29
C GLU A 58 1.72 3.90 -16.67
N VAL A 59 1.15 4.91 -16.05
CA VAL A 59 1.64 6.28 -16.01
C VAL A 59 1.64 6.69 -14.54
N LYS A 60 2.78 6.55 -13.89
CA LYS A 60 2.96 6.80 -12.46
C LYS A 60 4.38 7.22 -12.13
N LEU A 61 4.57 7.72 -10.94
CA LEU A 61 5.85 8.06 -10.33
C LEU A 61 6.13 7.14 -9.16
N ALA A 62 7.38 6.75 -8.96
CA ALA A 62 7.76 5.94 -7.81
C ALA A 62 9.18 6.28 -7.31
N ILE A 63 9.42 6.11 -6.01
CA ILE A 63 10.73 6.10 -5.40
C ILE A 63 10.78 4.84 -4.52
N GLY A 64 11.62 3.87 -4.88
CA GLY A 64 11.82 2.62 -4.14
C GLY A 64 13.08 2.62 -3.26
N ASP A 65 14.01 3.55 -3.49
CA ASP A 65 15.25 3.66 -2.72
C ASP A 65 15.05 4.55 -1.50
N GLU A 66 15.18 3.96 -0.30
CA GLU A 66 15.00 4.68 0.97
C GLU A 66 15.99 5.84 1.19
N THR A 67 17.14 5.84 0.49
CA THR A 67 18.10 6.94 0.58
C THR A 67 17.54 8.26 0.03
N HIS A 68 16.56 8.16 -0.88
CA HIS A 68 15.86 9.30 -1.46
C HIS A 68 14.56 9.67 -0.71
N PHE A 69 14.19 8.92 0.34
CA PHE A 69 13.00 9.28 1.11
C PHE A 69 13.24 10.46 2.03
N PRO A 70 12.27 11.37 2.20
CA PRO A 70 12.25 12.30 3.30
C PRO A 70 12.40 11.57 4.65
N PRO A 71 13.09 12.16 5.65
CA PRO A 71 13.38 11.47 6.92
C PRO A 71 12.13 10.91 7.62
N ILE A 72 11.03 11.65 7.63
CA ILE A 72 9.78 11.18 8.24
C ILE A 72 9.20 9.96 7.53
N ILE A 73 9.22 9.94 6.19
CA ILE A 73 8.75 8.81 5.39
C ILE A 73 9.66 7.60 5.58
N ARG A 74 10.98 7.80 5.56
CA ARG A 74 11.95 6.73 5.82
C ARG A 74 11.72 6.07 7.18
N ASN A 75 11.58 6.86 8.23
CA ASN A 75 11.34 6.35 9.57
C ASN A 75 10.01 5.61 9.66
N PHE A 76 8.96 6.13 9.03
CA PHE A 76 7.66 5.48 8.97
C PHE A 76 7.71 4.15 8.23
N MET A 77 8.37 4.08 7.07
CA MET A 77 8.55 2.83 6.33
C MET A 77 9.33 1.77 7.13
N ARG A 78 10.33 2.20 7.90
CA ARG A 78 11.06 1.30 8.83
C ARG A 78 10.17 0.80 9.97
N GLU A 79 9.29 1.66 10.51
CA GLU A 79 8.31 1.24 11.51
C GLU A 79 7.32 0.21 10.95
N LEU A 80 6.82 0.40 9.72
CA LEU A 80 5.96 -0.57 9.03
C LEU A 80 6.65 -1.92 8.77
N ASN A 81 7.98 -1.93 8.71
CA ASN A 81 8.81 -3.12 8.57
C ASN A 81 9.37 -3.62 9.91
N SER A 82 8.99 -3.01 11.03
CA SER A 82 9.45 -3.43 12.35
C SER A 82 8.86 -4.78 12.77
N LYS A 83 9.60 -5.51 13.62
CA LYS A 83 9.12 -6.78 14.20
C LYS A 83 7.73 -6.62 14.82
N THR A 84 7.54 -5.57 15.62
CA THR A 84 6.26 -5.30 16.30
C THR A 84 5.10 -5.12 15.31
N PHE A 85 5.32 -4.40 14.21
CA PHE A 85 4.28 -4.20 13.21
C PHE A 85 4.00 -5.49 12.42
N LEU A 86 5.04 -6.24 12.05
CA LEU A 86 4.90 -7.53 11.36
C LEU A 86 4.20 -8.59 12.21
N GLU A 87 4.42 -8.61 13.53
CA GLU A 87 3.68 -9.47 14.46
C GLU A 87 2.18 -9.15 14.47
N LYS A 88 1.81 -7.86 14.43
CA LYS A 88 0.40 -7.44 14.31
C LYS A 88 -0.21 -7.85 12.96
N LEU A 89 0.53 -7.69 11.87
CA LEU A 89 0.10 -8.17 10.55
C LEU A 89 -0.07 -9.69 10.52
N SER A 90 0.84 -10.43 11.16
CA SER A 90 0.74 -11.89 11.29
C SER A 90 -0.50 -12.30 12.07
N ALA A 91 -0.81 -11.62 13.18
CA ALA A 91 -2.02 -11.86 13.96
C ALA A 91 -3.30 -11.54 13.18
N LEU A 92 -3.31 -10.46 12.40
CA LEU A 92 -4.46 -10.06 11.58
C LEU A 92 -4.68 -11.02 10.42
N THR A 93 -3.63 -11.41 9.72
CA THR A 93 -3.73 -12.18 8.46
C THR A 93 -3.70 -13.69 8.66
N GLY A 94 -3.23 -14.16 9.81
CA GLY A 94 -2.93 -15.56 10.06
C GLY A 94 -1.69 -16.08 9.31
N ILE A 95 -0.90 -15.19 8.70
CA ILE A 95 0.32 -15.54 7.97
C ILE A 95 1.49 -15.50 8.96
N ALA A 96 2.02 -16.68 9.30
CA ALA A 96 3.18 -16.80 10.17
C ALA A 96 4.49 -16.49 9.44
N GLY A 97 5.49 -16.00 10.18
CA GLY A 97 6.85 -15.83 9.68
C GLY A 97 6.99 -14.69 8.66
N LEU A 98 6.18 -13.64 8.75
CA LEU A 98 6.37 -12.46 7.94
C LEU A 98 7.73 -11.81 8.26
N ILE A 99 8.49 -11.51 7.24
CA ILE A 99 9.77 -10.78 7.31
C ILE A 99 9.68 -9.48 6.51
N PRO A 100 10.46 -8.46 6.87
CA PRO A 100 10.48 -7.20 6.12
C PRO A 100 11.12 -7.38 4.75
N ASP A 101 10.76 -6.48 3.80
CA ASP A 101 11.50 -6.30 2.56
C ASP A 101 12.44 -5.09 2.69
N PRO A 102 13.72 -5.30 2.94
CA PRO A 102 14.68 -4.21 3.07
C PRO A 102 15.03 -3.56 1.72
N TYR A 103 14.67 -4.19 0.61
CA TYR A 103 14.94 -3.69 -0.74
C TYR A 103 13.76 -2.92 -1.31
N MET A 104 12.59 -2.99 -0.68
CA MET A 104 11.34 -2.36 -1.11
C MET A 104 11.02 -2.60 -2.60
N ILE A 105 11.28 -3.82 -3.09
CA ILE A 105 11.04 -4.15 -4.50
C ILE A 105 9.55 -4.02 -4.83
N GLY A 106 9.22 -3.08 -5.72
CA GLY A 106 7.86 -2.72 -6.06
C GLY A 106 7.10 -1.96 -4.96
N GLY A 107 7.78 -1.61 -3.87
CA GLY A 107 7.26 -0.78 -2.77
C GLY A 107 7.83 0.64 -2.77
N GLY A 108 7.62 1.37 -1.68
CA GLY A 108 8.12 2.72 -1.49
C GLY A 108 7.07 3.81 -1.65
N MET A 109 7.51 4.98 -2.07
CA MET A 109 6.62 6.11 -2.38
C MET A 109 6.08 5.98 -3.79
N HIS A 110 4.77 6.11 -3.95
CA HIS A 110 4.11 6.07 -5.26
C HIS A 110 3.21 7.31 -5.43
N CYS A 111 3.21 7.87 -6.63
CA CYS A 111 2.30 8.94 -7.00
C CYS A 111 1.74 8.68 -8.40
N ILE A 112 0.42 8.68 -8.51
CA ILE A 112 -0.27 8.65 -9.81
C ILE A 112 -0.78 10.07 -10.06
N PRO A 113 -0.14 10.86 -10.92
CA PRO A 113 -0.55 12.22 -11.18
C PRO A 113 -1.87 12.28 -11.94
N ARG A 114 -2.43 13.47 -12.07
CA ARG A 114 -3.64 13.69 -12.88
C ARG A 114 -3.45 13.13 -14.30
N GLY A 115 -4.39 12.30 -14.76
CA GLY A 115 -4.31 11.60 -16.04
C GLY A 115 -3.42 10.34 -16.02
N GLY A 116 -2.80 10.04 -14.88
CA GLY A 116 -2.04 8.81 -14.68
C GLY A 116 -2.94 7.59 -14.58
N LYS A 117 -2.33 6.42 -14.70
CA LYS A 117 -3.03 5.14 -14.62
C LYS A 117 -2.11 4.02 -14.15
N LEU A 118 -2.71 2.98 -13.62
CA LEU A 118 -2.10 1.69 -13.37
C LEU A 118 -3.10 0.60 -13.79
N ALA A 119 -2.78 -0.13 -14.85
CA ALA A 119 -3.65 -1.20 -15.35
C ALA A 119 -3.77 -2.34 -14.33
N ILE A 120 -4.86 -3.09 -14.42
CA ILE A 120 -5.06 -4.30 -13.63
C ILE A 120 -3.90 -5.27 -13.90
N HIS A 121 -3.28 -5.76 -12.85
CA HIS A 121 -2.13 -6.66 -12.91
C HIS A 121 -2.07 -7.53 -11.67
N ALA A 122 -1.30 -8.59 -11.75
CA ALA A 122 -0.86 -9.34 -10.58
C ALA A 122 0.58 -8.94 -10.23
N ASP A 123 0.84 -8.77 -8.96
CA ASP A 123 2.19 -8.54 -8.47
C ASP A 123 3.05 -9.82 -8.59
N PHE A 124 4.37 -9.66 -8.53
CA PHE A 124 5.27 -10.81 -8.51
C PHE A 124 5.07 -11.66 -7.24
N ASN A 125 5.23 -12.97 -7.39
CA ASN A 125 5.04 -13.93 -6.30
C ASN A 125 6.31 -14.20 -5.49
N LYS A 126 7.50 -14.08 -6.12
CA LYS A 126 8.79 -14.30 -5.48
C LYS A 126 9.63 -13.04 -5.49
N HIS A 127 10.23 -12.74 -4.34
CA HIS A 127 11.19 -11.67 -4.22
C HIS A 127 12.48 -12.00 -4.98
N PRO A 128 12.91 -11.18 -5.95
CA PRO A 128 13.99 -11.55 -6.88
C PRO A 128 15.37 -11.66 -6.20
N ILE A 129 15.60 -10.94 -5.09
CA ILE A 129 16.89 -10.94 -4.39
C ILE A 129 16.88 -11.92 -3.23
N MET A 130 15.84 -11.91 -2.40
CA MET A 130 15.75 -12.72 -1.16
C MET A 130 15.30 -14.16 -1.43
N ASN A 131 14.76 -14.44 -2.60
CA ASN A 131 14.20 -15.75 -2.98
C ASN A 131 13.13 -16.28 -2.00
N VAL A 132 12.37 -15.35 -1.41
CA VAL A 132 11.22 -15.65 -0.54
C VAL A 132 9.91 -15.33 -1.24
N ASP A 133 8.81 -15.90 -0.76
CA ASP A 133 7.49 -15.62 -1.32
C ASP A 133 6.97 -14.26 -0.84
N ARG A 134 6.46 -13.46 -1.77
CA ARG A 134 5.68 -12.25 -1.43
C ARG A 134 4.34 -12.69 -0.88
N ARG A 135 4.07 -12.38 0.37
CA ARG A 135 2.89 -12.87 1.08
C ARG A 135 1.83 -11.81 1.31
N LEU A 136 2.23 -10.56 1.44
CA LEU A 136 1.33 -9.48 1.79
C LEU A 136 1.75 -8.19 1.08
N ASN A 137 0.78 -7.42 0.64
CA ASN A 137 0.93 -6.06 0.17
C ASN A 137 0.16 -5.13 1.10
N LEU A 138 0.81 -4.08 1.58
CA LEU A 138 0.21 -3.03 2.39
C LEU A 138 0.20 -1.74 1.57
N LEU A 139 -0.99 -1.22 1.29
CA LEU A 139 -1.19 0.05 0.61
C LEU A 139 -1.74 1.07 1.61
N LEU A 140 -1.06 2.20 1.74
CA LEU A 140 -1.53 3.33 2.52
C LEU A 140 -1.81 4.51 1.58
N TYR A 141 -3.05 4.96 1.58
CA TYR A 141 -3.48 6.11 0.79
C TYR A 141 -3.41 7.40 1.61
N LEU A 142 -2.87 8.46 1.01
CA LEU A 142 -2.67 9.75 1.65
C LEU A 142 -3.42 10.89 0.93
N ASN A 143 -4.50 10.53 0.20
CA ASN A 143 -5.26 11.50 -0.60
C ASN A 143 -6.39 12.10 0.24
N ARG A 144 -6.29 13.39 0.52
CA ARG A 144 -7.33 14.14 1.22
C ARG A 144 -8.49 14.48 0.30
N ASP A 145 -9.68 14.53 0.87
CA ASP A 145 -10.91 14.97 0.19
C ASP A 145 -11.13 14.27 -1.16
N TRP A 146 -10.64 13.01 -1.28
CA TRP A 146 -10.76 12.26 -2.51
C TRP A 146 -12.21 11.90 -2.78
N ARG A 147 -12.65 12.11 -4.01
CA ARG A 147 -14.01 11.83 -4.44
C ARG A 147 -14.01 10.72 -5.48
N GLU A 148 -15.04 9.89 -5.48
CA GLU A 148 -15.20 8.80 -6.45
C GLU A 148 -15.13 9.29 -7.91
N SER A 149 -15.66 10.49 -8.17
CA SER A 149 -15.60 11.13 -9.50
C SER A 149 -14.18 11.43 -9.99
N TYR A 150 -13.17 11.39 -9.13
CA TYR A 150 -11.76 11.56 -9.52
C TYR A 150 -11.16 10.27 -10.07
N GLY A 151 -11.85 9.13 -9.90
CA GLY A 151 -11.37 7.80 -10.30
C GLY A 151 -10.25 7.30 -9.38
N GLY A 152 -9.34 6.48 -9.91
CA GLY A 152 -8.18 5.98 -9.19
C GLY A 152 -8.48 4.96 -8.09
N CYS A 153 -9.68 4.38 -8.04
CA CYS A 153 -9.99 3.31 -7.11
C CYS A 153 -9.06 2.12 -7.32
N LEU A 154 -8.67 1.47 -6.23
CA LEU A 154 -8.11 0.13 -6.31
C LEU A 154 -9.25 -0.84 -6.67
N GLU A 155 -9.06 -1.57 -7.76
CA GLU A 155 -10.04 -2.57 -8.21
C GLU A 155 -9.52 -3.98 -7.92
N LEU A 156 -10.34 -4.78 -7.28
CA LEU A 156 -10.06 -6.18 -7.00
C LEU A 156 -10.96 -7.04 -7.91
N TRP A 157 -10.29 -7.75 -8.81
CA TRP A 157 -10.95 -8.55 -9.86
C TRP A 157 -10.94 -10.04 -9.51
N ASP A 158 -11.92 -10.76 -10.03
CA ASP A 158 -11.96 -12.21 -9.92
C ASP A 158 -10.83 -12.88 -10.75
N LYS A 159 -10.64 -14.18 -10.57
CA LYS A 159 -9.58 -14.93 -11.28
C LYS A 159 -9.83 -15.05 -12.77
N SER A 160 -11.09 -14.98 -13.22
CA SER A 160 -11.44 -15.02 -14.63
C SER A 160 -11.19 -13.67 -15.32
N MET A 161 -10.97 -12.60 -14.56
CA MET A 161 -10.82 -11.22 -15.06
C MET A 161 -12.06 -10.72 -15.81
N GLU A 162 -13.23 -11.25 -15.46
CA GLU A 162 -14.50 -10.86 -16.08
C GLU A 162 -15.21 -9.78 -15.27
N HIS A 163 -15.03 -9.79 -13.92
CA HIS A 163 -15.77 -8.89 -13.04
C HIS A 163 -14.86 -8.23 -12.00
N CYS A 164 -15.02 -6.91 -11.87
CA CYS A 164 -14.50 -6.18 -10.72
C CYS A 164 -15.39 -6.47 -9.50
N SER A 165 -14.87 -7.27 -8.57
CA SER A 165 -15.62 -7.70 -7.38
C SER A 165 -15.70 -6.64 -6.30
N LYS A 166 -14.68 -5.77 -6.20
CA LYS A 166 -14.63 -4.70 -5.20
C LYS A 166 -13.83 -3.52 -5.71
N ARG A 167 -14.31 -2.33 -5.36
CA ARG A 167 -13.58 -1.07 -5.53
C ARG A 167 -13.28 -0.48 -4.16
N VAL A 168 -12.03 -0.06 -3.97
CA VAL A 168 -11.58 0.63 -2.76
C VAL A 168 -11.20 2.05 -3.14
N LEU A 169 -11.89 3.02 -2.54
CA LEU A 169 -11.60 4.42 -2.77
C LEU A 169 -10.28 4.79 -2.07
N PRO A 170 -9.32 5.45 -2.75
CA PRO A 170 -8.00 5.74 -2.17
C PRO A 170 -8.05 6.97 -1.26
N ILE A 171 -8.84 6.92 -0.20
CA ILE A 171 -9.00 8.01 0.76
C ILE A 171 -7.83 8.08 1.73
N PHE A 172 -7.75 9.19 2.48
CA PHE A 172 -6.71 9.42 3.47
C PHE A 172 -6.88 8.51 4.70
N ASN A 173 -5.78 7.78 5.06
CA ASN A 173 -5.67 6.91 6.24
C ASN A 173 -6.56 5.71 6.13
#